data_3e035dae7374b3f5a33742a94802f245
#
_entry.id   3e035dae7374b3f5a33742a94802f245
#
_cell.length_a   1.000
_cell.length_b   1.000
_cell.length_c   1.000
_cell.angle_alpha   90.00
_cell.angle_beta   90.00
_cell.angle_gamma   90.00
#
_symmetry.space_group_name_H-M   'P 1'
#
loop_
_entity.id
_entity.type
_entity.pdbx_description
1 polymer ?
#
loop_
_entity_poly.entity_id
_entity_poly.type
_entity_poly.pdbx_seq_one_letter_code
_entity_poly.pdbx_strand_id
1 'polypeptide(L)'
;MKRDLRSQNHEPLNCAEKSDIPYLIVYIFEPKLIQHHDTSLRHLQFIYNSIIELNKILNKKERFVDVFYGEAKNVFQFLMNEFEVKNVFSYQESGIQISWERDRLISKMFQRKGVSWKEFQRDGIIRGIKNRDQWRKKWHQIMRSPIVFNDYSVSKQVELNHPFKLPAELKTKLEDYPMEYQPAGEFNAW
;
A
#
# COMPACT_ATOMS: atom_id res chain seq x y z
N MET A 1 -0.96 -1.22 1.46
CA MET A 1 -0.06 -0.12 1.01
C MET A 1 0.29 -0.28 -0.46
N LYS A 2 0.56 0.79 -1.18
CA LYS A 2 0.99 0.78 -2.59
C LYS A 2 2.33 1.52 -2.72
N ARG A 3 2.30 2.85 -2.88
CA ARG A 3 3.50 3.73 -2.98
C ARG A 3 3.65 4.66 -1.76
N ASP A 4 3.06 4.29 -0.66
CA ASP A 4 2.80 5.11 0.53
C ASP A 4 3.38 4.43 1.78
N LEU A 5 4.63 3.97 1.70
CA LEU A 5 5.33 3.23 2.75
C LEU A 5 5.79 4.15 3.87
N ARG A 6 4.85 4.56 4.73
CA ARG A 6 5.09 5.44 5.88
C ARG A 6 4.13 5.14 7.04
N SER A 7 4.59 5.41 8.26
CA SER A 7 3.84 5.19 9.49
C SER A 7 2.99 6.40 9.91
N GLN A 8 3.39 7.61 9.51
CA GLN A 8 2.71 8.85 9.86
C GLN A 8 2.13 9.56 8.64
N ASN A 9 1.19 10.46 8.85
CA ASN A 9 0.46 11.17 7.79
C ASN A 9 -0.15 10.20 6.77
N HIS A 10 -0.73 9.09 7.26
CA HIS A 10 -1.24 8.00 6.45
C HIS A 10 -2.74 7.79 6.70
N GLU A 11 -3.58 8.46 5.91
CA GLU A 11 -5.03 8.47 6.10
C GLU A 11 -5.69 7.07 6.02
N PRO A 12 -5.33 6.16 5.08
CA PRO A 12 -5.83 4.80 5.09
C PRO A 12 -5.58 4.04 6.39
N LEU A 13 -4.38 4.12 6.97
CA LEU A 13 -4.07 3.49 8.25
C LEU A 13 -4.85 4.13 9.40
N ASN A 14 -4.98 5.46 9.41
CA ASN A 14 -5.75 6.16 10.43
C ASN A 14 -7.23 5.73 10.40
N CYS A 15 -7.80 5.51 9.21
CA CYS A 15 -9.17 5.01 9.09
C CYS A 15 -9.29 3.55 9.53
N ALA A 16 -8.31 2.70 9.21
CA ALA A 16 -8.30 1.31 9.65
C ALA A 16 -8.23 1.25 11.19
N GLU A 17 -7.32 2.00 11.79
CA GLU A 17 -7.14 2.06 13.24
C GLU A 17 -8.39 2.53 13.97
N LYS A 18 -9.03 3.61 13.46
CA LYS A 18 -10.25 4.18 14.05
C LYS A 18 -11.51 3.34 13.82
N SER A 19 -11.47 2.33 12.99
CA SER A 19 -12.64 1.47 12.76
C SER A 19 -12.93 0.51 13.91
N ASP A 20 -12.02 0.38 14.87
CA ASP A 20 -12.09 -0.57 16.01
C ASP A 20 -12.36 -2.03 15.56
N ILE A 21 -11.86 -2.36 14.38
CA ILE A 21 -11.91 -3.70 13.79
C ILE A 21 -10.48 -4.16 13.56
N PRO A 22 -10.12 -5.39 13.95
CA PRO A 22 -8.80 -5.93 13.64
C PRO A 22 -8.47 -5.84 12.15
N TYR A 23 -7.25 -5.47 11.80
CA TYR A 23 -6.87 -5.22 10.41
C TYR A 23 -5.51 -5.82 10.05
N LEU A 24 -5.23 -5.89 8.75
CA LEU A 24 -3.93 -6.25 8.17
C LEU A 24 -3.37 -5.06 7.39
N ILE A 25 -2.07 -4.81 7.53
CA ILE A 25 -1.33 -3.89 6.65
C ILE A 25 -0.64 -4.74 5.59
N VAL A 26 -1.14 -4.66 4.36
CA VAL A 26 -0.70 -5.55 3.27
C VAL A 26 0.10 -4.79 2.23
N TYR A 27 1.23 -5.37 1.80
CA TYR A 27 1.95 -5.01 0.58
C TYR A 27 2.04 -6.22 -0.36
N ILE A 28 1.71 -6.05 -1.62
CA ILE A 28 1.68 -7.15 -2.60
C ILE A 28 2.74 -6.92 -3.67
N PHE A 29 3.72 -7.82 -3.75
CA PHE A 29 4.62 -7.94 -4.88
C PHE A 29 3.95 -8.77 -5.98
N GLU A 30 3.44 -8.10 -7.00
CA GLU A 30 2.70 -8.74 -8.10
C GLU A 30 3.66 -9.16 -9.21
N PRO A 31 3.71 -10.46 -9.60
CA PRO A 31 4.60 -10.96 -10.64
C PRO A 31 4.50 -10.17 -11.96
N LYS A 32 3.29 -9.84 -12.39
CA LYS A 32 3.08 -9.06 -13.63
C LYS A 32 3.65 -7.65 -13.55
N LEU A 33 3.60 -7.00 -12.38
CA LEU A 33 4.19 -5.68 -12.20
C LEU A 33 5.71 -5.76 -12.08
N ILE A 34 6.23 -6.82 -11.44
CA ILE A 34 7.67 -7.06 -11.34
C ILE A 34 8.30 -7.27 -12.72
N GLN A 35 7.61 -7.99 -13.61
CA GLN A 35 8.07 -8.29 -14.97
C GLN A 35 7.81 -7.16 -15.98
N HIS A 36 7.11 -6.10 -15.55
CA HIS A 36 6.81 -4.98 -16.43
C HIS A 36 8.08 -4.21 -16.80
N HIS A 37 8.22 -3.79 -18.05
CA HIS A 37 9.41 -3.11 -18.56
C HIS A 37 9.77 -1.81 -17.84
N ASP A 38 8.79 -1.12 -17.25
CA ASP A 38 9.02 0.07 -16.43
C ASP A 38 9.48 -0.24 -15.00
N THR A 39 9.55 -1.51 -14.62
CA THR A 39 9.96 -1.91 -13.28
C THR A 39 11.42 -2.34 -13.28
N SER A 40 12.25 -1.65 -12.52
CA SER A 40 13.65 -2.03 -12.32
C SER A 40 13.85 -2.76 -10.98
N LEU A 41 14.88 -3.60 -10.92
CA LEU A 41 15.27 -4.28 -9.68
C LEU A 41 15.54 -3.25 -8.56
N ARG A 42 16.20 -2.14 -8.87
CA ARG A 42 16.46 -1.05 -7.92
C ARG A 42 15.18 -0.51 -7.27
N HIS A 43 14.10 -0.32 -8.04
CA HIS A 43 12.82 0.13 -7.48
C HIS A 43 12.24 -0.91 -6.52
N LEU A 44 12.31 -2.20 -6.88
CA LEU A 44 11.82 -3.29 -6.03
C LEU A 44 12.64 -3.42 -4.74
N GLN A 45 13.95 -3.30 -4.83
CA GLN A 45 14.86 -3.28 -3.70
C GLN A 45 14.57 -2.10 -2.76
N PHE A 46 14.40 -0.89 -3.31
CA PHE A 46 14.03 0.30 -2.53
C PHE A 46 12.71 0.10 -1.78
N ILE A 47 11.69 -0.44 -2.45
CA ILE A 47 10.38 -0.74 -1.85
C ILE A 47 10.55 -1.76 -0.72
N TYR A 48 11.24 -2.87 -0.97
CA TYR A 48 11.41 -3.94 0.01
C TYR A 48 12.16 -3.46 1.25
N ASN A 49 13.25 -2.74 1.06
CA ASN A 49 14.01 -2.17 2.18
C ASN A 49 13.25 -1.06 2.92
N SER A 50 12.41 -0.29 2.20
CA SER A 50 11.50 0.67 2.85
C SER A 50 10.45 -0.04 3.72
N ILE A 51 9.97 -1.22 3.35
CA ILE A 51 9.07 -2.03 4.17
C ILE A 51 9.81 -2.54 5.41
N ILE A 52 11.06 -3.00 5.27
CA ILE A 52 11.88 -3.44 6.42
C ILE A 52 12.05 -2.31 7.42
N GLU A 53 12.44 -1.10 6.95
CA GLU A 53 12.61 0.06 7.83
C GLU A 53 11.28 0.49 8.47
N LEU A 54 10.20 0.50 7.71
CA LEU A 54 8.87 0.80 8.22
C LEU A 54 8.43 -0.20 9.30
N ASN A 55 8.73 -1.49 9.13
CA ASN A 55 8.42 -2.51 10.11
C ASN A 55 9.20 -2.34 11.41
N LYS A 56 10.43 -1.78 11.39
CA LYS A 56 11.15 -1.43 12.64
C LYS A 56 10.41 -0.37 13.47
N ILE A 57 9.68 0.53 12.80
CA ILE A 57 8.86 1.56 13.45
C ILE A 57 7.55 0.96 13.95
N LEU A 58 6.84 0.26 13.07
CA LEU A 58 5.51 -0.30 13.33
C LEU A 58 5.53 -1.40 14.39
N ASN A 59 6.57 -2.23 14.43
CA ASN A 59 6.72 -3.29 15.46
C ASN A 59 6.72 -2.74 16.88
N LYS A 60 7.21 -1.51 17.09
CA LYS A 60 7.13 -0.83 18.40
C LYS A 60 5.68 -0.49 18.81
N LYS A 61 4.75 -0.63 17.88
CA LYS A 61 3.32 -0.41 18.04
C LYS A 61 2.52 -1.70 17.84
N GLU A 62 3.18 -2.85 17.84
CA GLU A 62 2.57 -4.16 17.58
C GLU A 62 1.86 -4.21 16.22
N ARG A 63 2.45 -3.54 15.22
CA ARG A 63 1.99 -3.50 13.83
C ARG A 63 3.14 -3.85 12.89
N PHE A 64 2.80 -4.38 11.73
CA PHE A 64 3.78 -4.64 10.66
C PHE A 64 3.11 -4.68 9.30
N VAL A 65 3.86 -4.40 8.26
CA VAL A 65 3.43 -4.62 6.87
C VAL A 65 3.67 -6.09 6.56
N ASP A 66 2.60 -6.82 6.29
CA ASP A 66 2.67 -8.20 5.81
C ASP A 66 2.88 -8.21 4.30
N VAL A 67 3.86 -8.99 3.84
CA VAL A 67 4.33 -8.99 2.45
C VAL A 67 3.84 -10.23 1.73
N PHE A 68 3.06 -10.02 0.68
CA PHE A 68 2.51 -11.06 -0.18
C PHE A 68 3.20 -11.06 -1.54
N TYR A 69 3.46 -12.24 -2.09
CA TYR A 69 3.89 -12.42 -3.46
C TYR A 69 2.80 -13.14 -4.26
N GLY A 70 2.21 -12.44 -5.22
CA GLY A 70 1.13 -12.99 -6.05
C GLY A 70 0.32 -11.89 -6.71
N GLU A 71 -0.53 -12.25 -7.65
CA GLU A 71 -1.48 -11.30 -8.25
C GLU A 71 -2.48 -10.82 -7.20
N ALA A 72 -2.72 -9.51 -7.14
CA ALA A 72 -3.59 -8.92 -6.12
C ALA A 72 -4.98 -9.55 -6.05
N LYS A 73 -5.54 -9.97 -7.20
CA LYS A 73 -6.81 -10.69 -7.24
C LYS A 73 -6.78 -11.98 -6.39
N ASN A 74 -5.72 -12.78 -6.50
CA ASN A 74 -5.59 -14.05 -5.81
C ASN A 74 -5.37 -13.82 -4.30
N VAL A 75 -4.53 -12.84 -3.96
CA VAL A 75 -4.28 -12.45 -2.57
C VAL A 75 -5.58 -11.98 -1.90
N PHE A 76 -6.32 -11.06 -2.51
CA PHE A 76 -7.58 -10.59 -1.93
C PHE A 76 -8.67 -11.68 -1.90
N GLN A 77 -8.71 -12.58 -2.89
CA GLN A 77 -9.62 -13.72 -2.84
C GLN A 77 -9.30 -14.63 -1.64
N PHE A 78 -8.03 -14.89 -1.39
CA PHE A 78 -7.59 -15.65 -0.22
C PHE A 78 -7.99 -14.94 1.08
N LEU A 79 -7.66 -13.64 1.21
CA LEU A 79 -8.00 -12.86 2.41
C LEU A 79 -9.51 -12.84 2.69
N MET A 80 -10.36 -12.76 1.66
CA MET A 80 -11.81 -12.81 1.79
C MET A 80 -12.36 -14.22 2.10
N ASN A 81 -11.59 -15.27 1.86
CA ASN A 81 -11.93 -16.62 2.27
C ASN A 81 -11.53 -16.89 3.72
N GLU A 82 -10.40 -16.32 4.18
CA GLU A 82 -9.92 -16.48 5.55
C GLU A 82 -10.67 -15.58 6.56
N PHE A 83 -11.12 -14.41 6.10
CA PHE A 83 -11.73 -13.40 6.96
C PHE A 83 -13.00 -12.82 6.36
N GLU A 84 -13.90 -12.37 7.22
CA GLU A 84 -15.03 -11.53 6.84
C GLU A 84 -14.52 -10.09 6.63
N VAL A 85 -13.92 -9.83 5.46
CA VAL A 85 -13.38 -8.51 5.12
C VAL A 85 -14.53 -7.51 4.94
N LYS A 86 -14.61 -6.49 5.79
CA LYS A 86 -15.64 -5.42 5.71
C LYS A 86 -15.17 -4.24 4.86
N ASN A 87 -13.94 -3.78 5.13
CA ASN A 87 -13.40 -2.56 4.53
C ASN A 87 -11.99 -2.79 4.00
N VAL A 88 -11.69 -2.12 2.90
CA VAL A 88 -10.33 -1.95 2.39
C VAL A 88 -10.04 -0.45 2.26
N PHE A 89 -8.91 -0.02 2.79
CA PHE A 89 -8.46 1.36 2.72
C PHE A 89 -7.14 1.45 1.96
N SER A 90 -7.07 2.32 0.97
CA SER A 90 -5.83 2.58 0.24
C SER A 90 -5.78 4.00 -0.30
N TYR A 91 -4.58 4.44 -0.70
CA TYR A 91 -4.51 5.59 -1.58
C TYR A 91 -4.86 5.21 -3.02
N GLN A 92 -5.30 6.21 -3.78
CA GLN A 92 -5.56 6.07 -5.21
C GLN A 92 -4.27 5.71 -5.95
N GLU A 93 -4.38 4.83 -6.92
CA GLU A 93 -3.27 4.50 -7.79
C GLU A 93 -3.13 5.55 -8.90
N SER A 94 -1.95 6.13 -9.02
CA SER A 94 -1.57 7.09 -10.07
C SER A 94 -0.54 6.49 -11.03
N GLY A 95 -0.46 5.17 -11.11
CA GLY A 95 0.53 4.43 -11.88
C GLY A 95 0.17 4.22 -13.35
N ILE A 96 0.73 3.16 -13.91
CA ILE A 96 0.59 2.75 -15.31
C ILE A 96 -0.73 2.02 -15.57
N GLN A 97 -1.07 1.80 -16.84
CA GLN A 97 -2.34 1.20 -17.26
C GLN A 97 -2.62 -0.15 -16.58
N ILE A 98 -1.61 -1.02 -16.48
CA ILE A 98 -1.75 -2.35 -15.86
C ILE A 98 -2.21 -2.25 -14.38
N SER A 99 -1.72 -1.24 -13.63
CA SER A 99 -2.15 -1.04 -12.26
C SER A 99 -3.60 -0.52 -12.17
N TRP A 100 -4.05 0.26 -13.15
CA TRP A 100 -5.44 0.72 -13.22
C TRP A 100 -6.41 -0.40 -13.60
N GLU A 101 -6.03 -1.26 -14.52
CA GLU A 101 -6.81 -2.45 -14.89
C GLU A 101 -6.95 -3.40 -13.71
N ARG A 102 -5.86 -3.64 -12.98
CA ARG A 102 -5.88 -4.38 -11.72
C ARG A 102 -6.87 -3.78 -10.74
N ASP A 103 -6.80 -2.46 -10.47
CA ASP A 103 -7.68 -1.80 -9.50
C ASP A 103 -9.16 -1.90 -9.92
N ARG A 104 -9.47 -1.81 -11.23
CA ARG A 104 -10.83 -2.04 -11.74
C ARG A 104 -11.32 -3.46 -11.47
N LEU A 105 -10.46 -4.46 -11.67
CA LEU A 105 -10.80 -5.86 -11.40
C LEU A 105 -11.07 -6.10 -9.91
N ILE A 106 -10.20 -5.56 -9.06
CA ILE A 106 -10.34 -5.65 -7.60
C ILE A 106 -11.62 -4.95 -7.14
N SER A 107 -11.91 -3.75 -7.63
CA SER A 107 -13.13 -3.00 -7.30
C SER A 107 -14.39 -3.81 -7.62
N LYS A 108 -14.47 -4.41 -8.81
CA LYS A 108 -15.60 -5.28 -9.19
C LYS A 108 -15.71 -6.51 -8.28
N MET A 109 -14.59 -7.09 -7.88
CA MET A 109 -14.57 -8.23 -6.98
C MET A 109 -15.08 -7.85 -5.58
N PHE A 110 -14.64 -6.72 -5.04
CA PHE A 110 -15.09 -6.21 -3.75
C PHE A 110 -16.58 -5.89 -3.77
N GLN A 111 -17.08 -5.22 -4.80
CA GLN A 111 -18.51 -4.95 -4.96
C GLN A 111 -19.37 -6.24 -4.92
N ARG A 112 -18.94 -7.28 -5.63
CA ARG A 112 -19.65 -8.58 -5.65
C ARG A 112 -19.66 -9.28 -4.28
N LYS A 113 -18.67 -9.01 -3.44
CA LYS A 113 -18.50 -9.60 -2.10
C LYS A 113 -19.00 -8.68 -0.98
N GLY A 114 -19.55 -7.51 -1.30
CA GLY A 114 -20.02 -6.55 -0.29
C GLY A 114 -18.90 -5.86 0.50
N VAL A 115 -17.67 -5.91 0.01
CA VAL A 115 -16.53 -5.25 0.64
C VAL A 115 -16.49 -3.78 0.25
N SER A 116 -16.44 -2.89 1.24
CA SER A 116 -16.29 -1.46 1.02
C SER A 116 -14.84 -1.10 0.74
N TRP A 117 -14.54 -0.55 -0.42
CA TRP A 117 -13.20 -0.04 -0.74
C TRP A 117 -13.18 1.48 -0.79
N LYS A 118 -12.53 2.10 0.19
CA LYS A 118 -12.34 3.54 0.27
C LYS A 118 -10.94 3.92 -0.19
N GLU A 119 -10.86 4.67 -1.26
CA GLU A 119 -9.62 5.24 -1.78
C GLU A 119 -9.47 6.71 -1.36
N PHE A 120 -8.27 7.07 -0.91
CA PHE A 120 -7.90 8.44 -0.54
C PHE A 120 -6.99 9.06 -1.60
N GLN A 121 -7.07 10.36 -1.77
CA GLN A 121 -6.17 11.10 -2.63
C GLN A 121 -5.00 11.63 -1.79
N ARG A 122 -3.76 11.44 -2.29
CA ARG A 122 -2.53 11.91 -1.61
C ARG A 122 -1.74 12.92 -2.41
N ASP A 123 -2.02 13.03 -3.69
CA ASP A 123 -1.28 13.82 -4.67
C ASP A 123 -2.22 14.76 -5.42
N GLY A 124 -1.64 15.63 -6.26
CA GLY A 124 -2.41 16.57 -7.06
C GLY A 124 -2.98 15.99 -8.35
N ILE A 125 -2.94 14.67 -8.53
CA ILE A 125 -3.44 14.01 -9.74
C ILE A 125 -4.96 13.84 -9.62
N ILE A 126 -5.69 14.52 -10.49
CA ILE A 126 -7.15 14.43 -10.53
C ILE A 126 -7.55 13.53 -11.69
N ARG A 127 -8.05 12.34 -11.37
CA ARG A 127 -8.50 11.37 -12.37
C ARG A 127 -9.68 11.92 -13.18
N GLY A 128 -9.61 11.78 -14.51
CA GLY A 128 -10.70 12.19 -15.42
C GLY A 128 -10.88 13.70 -15.55
N ILE A 129 -9.91 14.51 -15.14
CA ILE A 129 -9.96 15.96 -15.35
C ILE A 129 -10.03 16.29 -16.85
N LYS A 130 -11.01 17.10 -17.24
CA LYS A 130 -11.21 17.51 -18.65
C LYS A 130 -10.45 18.77 -19.02
N ASN A 131 -10.21 19.67 -18.06
CA ASN A 131 -9.43 20.89 -18.22
C ASN A 131 -8.66 21.20 -16.92
N ARG A 132 -7.78 22.21 -16.95
CA ARG A 132 -6.95 22.60 -15.81
C ARG A 132 -7.49 23.77 -14.99
N ASP A 133 -8.66 24.30 -15.29
CA ASP A 133 -9.16 25.55 -14.70
C ASP A 133 -9.25 25.50 -13.18
N GLN A 134 -9.68 24.36 -12.65
CA GLN A 134 -9.82 24.13 -11.20
C GLN A 134 -8.65 23.35 -10.59
N TRP A 135 -7.69 22.89 -11.42
CA TRP A 135 -6.63 21.99 -10.95
C TRP A 135 -5.77 22.63 -9.86
N ARG A 136 -5.31 23.88 -10.05
CA ARG A 136 -4.47 24.59 -9.08
C ARG A 136 -5.15 24.73 -7.72
N LYS A 137 -6.43 25.07 -7.69
CA LYS A 137 -7.21 25.19 -6.45
C LYS A 137 -7.28 23.86 -5.72
N LYS A 138 -7.63 22.79 -6.42
CA LYS A 138 -7.71 21.43 -5.86
C LYS A 138 -6.34 20.92 -5.39
N TRP A 139 -5.29 21.16 -6.16
CA TRP A 139 -3.93 20.83 -5.78
C TRP A 139 -3.53 21.50 -4.47
N HIS A 140 -3.76 22.81 -4.35
CA HIS A 140 -3.49 23.52 -3.11
C HIS A 140 -4.32 23.01 -1.93
N GLN A 141 -5.57 22.65 -2.15
CA GLN A 141 -6.42 22.08 -1.11
C GLN A 141 -5.85 20.76 -0.58
N ILE A 142 -5.39 19.88 -1.47
CA ILE A 142 -4.82 18.59 -1.10
C ILE A 142 -3.45 18.77 -0.41
N MET A 143 -2.55 19.55 -1.04
CA MET A 143 -1.17 19.71 -0.55
C MET A 143 -1.08 20.54 0.74
N ARG A 144 -2.11 21.29 1.10
CA ARG A 144 -2.23 22.05 2.35
C ARG A 144 -3.14 21.38 3.37
N SER A 145 -3.58 20.15 3.12
CA SER A 145 -4.39 19.43 4.10
C SER A 145 -3.61 19.23 5.40
N PRO A 146 -4.28 19.25 6.55
CA PRO A 146 -3.63 18.99 7.83
C PRO A 146 -2.92 17.63 7.82
N ILE A 147 -1.78 17.57 8.51
CA ILE A 147 -1.05 16.31 8.70
C ILE A 147 -1.91 15.36 9.55
N VAL A 148 -2.06 14.14 9.08
CA VAL A 148 -2.78 13.09 9.80
C VAL A 148 -1.84 12.46 10.81
N PHE A 149 -2.15 12.60 12.10
CA PHE A 149 -1.46 11.86 13.15
C PHE A 149 -2.01 10.44 13.23
N ASN A 150 -1.15 9.46 13.04
CA ASN A 150 -1.49 8.06 13.19
C ASN A 150 -1.18 7.59 14.61
N ASP A 151 -2.24 7.31 15.37
CA ASP A 151 -2.19 6.68 16.68
C ASP A 151 -2.58 5.21 16.54
N TYR A 152 -1.73 4.31 17.01
CA TYR A 152 -1.89 2.86 16.89
C TYR A 152 -2.38 2.24 18.21
N SER A 153 -3.27 2.92 18.93
CA SER A 153 -3.72 2.53 20.26
C SER A 153 -5.12 1.89 20.31
N VAL A 154 -5.89 1.98 19.23
CA VAL A 154 -7.32 1.61 19.25
C VAL A 154 -7.55 0.18 18.79
N SER A 155 -7.11 -0.16 17.59
CA SER A 155 -7.37 -1.46 16.99
C SER A 155 -6.20 -2.43 17.16
N LYS A 156 -6.33 -3.66 16.65
CA LYS A 156 -5.27 -4.67 16.68
C LYS A 156 -4.96 -5.14 15.26
N GLN A 157 -3.73 -5.54 15.04
CA GLN A 157 -3.38 -6.22 13.80
C GLN A 157 -3.65 -7.72 13.93
N VAL A 158 -4.18 -8.31 12.85
CA VAL A 158 -4.31 -9.76 12.74
C VAL A 158 -2.99 -10.35 12.29
N GLU A 159 -2.56 -11.43 12.91
CA GLU A 159 -1.46 -12.26 12.43
C GLU A 159 -2.01 -13.33 11.49
N LEU A 160 -1.35 -13.50 10.34
CA LEU A 160 -1.78 -14.44 9.31
C LEU A 160 -0.58 -15.21 8.75
N ASN A 161 -0.66 -16.54 8.83
CA ASN A 161 0.23 -17.37 8.02
C ASN A 161 -0.43 -17.64 6.66
N HIS A 162 0.24 -17.28 5.56
CA HIS A 162 -0.30 -17.36 4.22
C HIS A 162 0.69 -18.04 3.24
N PRO A 163 0.19 -18.63 2.14
CA PRO A 163 1.03 -19.33 1.15
C PRO A 163 1.78 -18.38 0.18
N PHE A 164 1.44 -17.09 0.18
CA PHE A 164 1.99 -16.07 -0.74
C PHE A 164 3.35 -15.54 -0.27
N LYS A 165 4.32 -16.42 -0.01
CA LYS A 165 5.65 -16.00 0.42
C LYS A 165 6.51 -15.60 -0.78
N LEU A 166 7.41 -14.64 -0.58
CA LEU A 166 8.40 -14.26 -1.58
C LEU A 166 9.26 -15.50 -1.94
N PRO A 167 9.48 -15.78 -3.24
CA PRO A 167 10.46 -16.80 -3.66
C PRO A 167 11.84 -16.47 -3.09
N ALA A 168 12.57 -17.49 -2.63
CA ALA A 168 13.86 -17.29 -1.99
C ALA A 168 14.85 -16.51 -2.86
N GLU A 169 14.93 -16.86 -4.16
CA GLU A 169 15.79 -16.17 -5.13
C GLU A 169 15.43 -14.67 -5.26
N LEU A 170 14.14 -14.36 -5.35
CA LEU A 170 13.68 -12.96 -5.41
C LEU A 170 14.00 -12.23 -4.11
N LYS A 171 13.74 -12.86 -2.97
CA LYS A 171 14.01 -12.27 -1.65
C LYS A 171 15.50 -11.90 -1.52
N THR A 172 16.42 -12.81 -1.88
CA THR A 172 17.85 -12.52 -1.87
C THR A 172 18.21 -11.32 -2.75
N LYS A 173 17.65 -11.25 -3.97
CA LYS A 173 17.86 -10.10 -4.86
C LYS A 173 17.33 -8.79 -4.28
N LEU A 174 16.21 -8.81 -3.54
CA LEU A 174 15.62 -7.64 -2.90
C LEU A 174 16.42 -7.18 -1.67
N GLU A 175 17.03 -8.10 -0.94
CA GLU A 175 17.88 -7.83 0.23
C GLU A 175 19.25 -7.28 -0.15
N ASP A 176 19.75 -7.60 -1.34
CA ASP A 176 21.02 -7.09 -1.88
C ASP A 176 20.88 -5.63 -2.35
N TYR A 177 20.68 -4.72 -1.38
CA TYR A 177 20.50 -3.28 -1.62
C TYR A 177 21.83 -2.55 -1.45
N PRO A 178 22.44 -2.05 -2.56
CA PRO A 178 23.74 -1.41 -2.51
C PRO A 178 23.78 -0.17 -1.61
N MET A 179 24.84 -0.04 -0.81
CA MET A 179 24.99 1.06 0.14
C MET A 179 25.11 2.44 -0.53
N GLU A 180 25.56 2.49 -1.78
CA GLU A 180 25.63 3.72 -2.57
C GLU A 180 24.28 4.21 -3.09
N TYR A 181 23.22 3.42 -2.96
CA TYR A 181 21.88 3.83 -3.34
C TYR A 181 21.27 4.75 -2.29
N GLN A 182 20.23 5.49 -2.68
CA GLN A 182 19.46 6.33 -1.77
C GLN A 182 18.98 5.47 -0.58
N PRO A 183 19.23 5.91 0.67
CA PRO A 183 18.74 5.17 1.83
C PRO A 183 17.23 4.98 1.79
N ALA A 184 16.79 3.74 2.03
CA ALA A 184 15.38 3.41 2.07
C ALA A 184 14.75 3.79 3.43
N GLY A 185 13.43 3.95 3.43
CA GLY A 185 12.65 4.12 4.64
C GLY A 185 12.19 5.55 4.93
N GLU A 186 11.17 5.65 5.76
CA GLU A 186 10.48 6.89 6.11
C GLU A 186 11.41 7.89 6.81
N PHE A 187 12.29 7.41 7.68
CA PHE A 187 13.22 8.28 8.43
C PHE A 187 14.13 9.10 7.51
N ASN A 188 14.54 8.53 6.39
CA ASN A 188 15.42 9.19 5.41
C ASN A 188 14.67 10.13 4.46
N ALA A 189 13.35 10.15 4.51
CA ALA A 189 12.49 10.99 3.67
C ALA A 189 12.04 12.28 4.38
N TRP A 190 12.27 12.39 5.68
CA TRP A 190 12.01 13.56 6.52
C TRP A 190 13.31 14.34 6.76
#